data_c59740cb478b7598bb2273998fb2d217
#
_entry.id   c59740cb478b7598bb2273998fb2d217
#
_cell.length_a   1.000
_cell.length_b   1.000
_cell.length_c   1.000
_cell.angle_alpha   90.00
_cell.angle_beta   90.00
_cell.angle_gamma   90.00
#
_symmetry.space_group_name_H-M   'P 1'
#
loop_
_entity.id
_entity.type
_entity.pdbx_description
1 polymer ?
#
loop_
_entity_poly.entity_id
_entity_poly.type
_entity_poly.pdbx_seq_one_letter_code
_entity_poly.pdbx_strand_id
1 'polypeptide(L)'
;MKRALTILSVFAAVCITIACKKQNAQPPAASATKTVRFILYTNEDFSTDDDTVSFALTIRNNAGTVNTRTIFDSTLTTRRFKDIPGPSNKLVFEKKVPNDGSILLVGFIYTSRFGIGSRFDTVSTNEKVKIFEYPFR
;
A
#
# COMPACT_ATOMS: atom_id res chain seq x y z
N MET A 1 30.85 -65.07 -8.43
CA MET A 1 30.85 -63.81 -9.20
C MET A 1 29.46 -63.35 -9.71
N LYS A 2 28.52 -64.19 -10.09
CA LYS A 2 27.19 -63.79 -10.62
C LYS A 2 26.29 -63.07 -9.59
N ARG A 3 26.37 -63.39 -8.29
CA ARG A 3 25.54 -62.71 -7.25
C ARG A 3 25.97 -61.31 -6.87
N ALA A 4 27.26 -60.99 -7.02
CA ALA A 4 27.76 -59.65 -6.74
C ALA A 4 27.34 -58.63 -7.82
N LEU A 5 27.21 -59.07 -9.09
CA LEU A 5 26.81 -58.25 -10.19
C LEU A 5 25.32 -57.85 -10.11
N THR A 6 24.47 -58.74 -9.59
CA THR A 6 23.03 -58.50 -9.44
C THR A 6 22.73 -57.49 -8.34
N ILE A 7 23.50 -57.46 -7.26
CA ILE A 7 23.33 -56.50 -6.16
C ILE A 7 23.75 -55.08 -6.61
N LEU A 8 24.82 -55.00 -7.41
CA LEU A 8 25.30 -53.72 -7.92
C LEU A 8 24.29 -53.05 -8.88
N SER A 9 23.61 -53.87 -9.72
CA SER A 9 22.60 -53.34 -10.65
C SER A 9 21.31 -52.84 -9.96
N VAL A 10 20.92 -53.49 -8.84
CA VAL A 10 19.75 -53.04 -8.06
C VAL A 10 20.06 -51.73 -7.32
N PHE A 11 21.29 -51.57 -6.82
CA PHE A 11 21.67 -50.29 -6.16
C PHE A 11 21.74 -49.12 -7.14
N ALA A 12 22.21 -49.34 -8.36
CA ALA A 12 22.23 -48.32 -9.41
C ALA A 12 20.81 -47.88 -9.84
N ALA A 13 19.86 -48.82 -9.88
CA ALA A 13 18.47 -48.50 -10.23
C ALA A 13 17.75 -47.68 -9.13
N VAL A 14 18.07 -47.89 -7.85
CA VAL A 14 17.47 -47.17 -6.74
C VAL A 14 17.99 -45.71 -6.65
N CYS A 15 19.24 -45.45 -7.01
CA CYS A 15 19.81 -44.11 -7.00
C CYS A 15 19.25 -43.16 -8.10
N ILE A 16 18.70 -43.71 -9.19
CA ILE A 16 18.19 -42.90 -10.31
C ILE A 16 16.79 -42.34 -10.00
N THR A 17 16.05 -42.93 -9.07
CA THR A 17 14.68 -42.47 -8.76
C THR A 17 14.62 -41.33 -7.74
N ILE A 18 15.75 -40.95 -7.13
CA ILE A 18 15.82 -39.86 -6.13
C ILE A 18 16.23 -38.53 -6.78
N ALA A 19 16.77 -38.56 -8.00
CA ALA A 19 17.15 -37.34 -8.71
C ALA A 19 15.99 -36.84 -9.57
N CYS A 20 15.42 -35.73 -9.21
CA CYS A 20 14.50 -34.86 -9.95
C CYS A 20 13.03 -34.90 -9.48
N LYS A 21 12.78 -34.57 -8.23
CA LYS A 21 11.69 -33.62 -7.96
C LYS A 21 12.28 -32.21 -7.95
N LYS A 22 12.53 -31.69 -9.14
CA LYS A 22 12.61 -30.25 -9.34
C LYS A 22 11.22 -29.74 -8.99
N GLN A 23 11.03 -29.36 -7.73
CA GLN A 23 9.86 -28.56 -7.34
C GLN A 23 9.89 -27.35 -8.28
N ASN A 24 9.01 -27.37 -9.28
CA ASN A 24 8.69 -26.14 -9.98
C ASN A 24 8.20 -25.19 -8.90
N ALA A 25 9.10 -24.38 -8.37
CA ALA A 25 8.72 -23.26 -7.52
C ALA A 25 7.77 -22.43 -8.39
N GLN A 26 6.47 -22.63 -8.16
CA GLN A 26 5.46 -21.79 -8.77
C GLN A 26 5.86 -20.35 -8.43
N PRO A 27 6.03 -19.46 -9.42
CA PRO A 27 6.36 -18.08 -9.15
C PRO A 27 5.40 -17.60 -8.06
N PRO A 28 5.88 -16.92 -7.01
CA PRO A 28 5.00 -16.44 -5.97
C PRO A 28 3.86 -15.69 -6.65
N ALA A 29 2.63 -16.13 -6.38
CA ALA A 29 1.44 -15.48 -6.94
C ALA A 29 1.58 -13.99 -6.65
N ALA A 30 1.53 -13.15 -7.69
CA ALA A 30 1.64 -11.72 -7.54
C ALA A 30 0.62 -11.31 -6.48
N SER A 31 1.09 -10.85 -5.34
CA SER A 31 0.19 -10.50 -4.23
C SER A 31 -0.77 -9.44 -4.75
N ALA A 32 -2.07 -9.73 -4.64
CA ALA A 32 -3.09 -8.77 -5.01
C ALA A 32 -2.82 -7.45 -4.27
N THR A 33 -2.92 -6.33 -4.97
CA THR A 33 -2.72 -5.01 -4.39
C THR A 33 -4.00 -4.20 -4.44
N LYS A 34 -4.17 -3.32 -3.46
CA LYS A 34 -5.15 -2.23 -3.47
C LYS A 34 -4.44 -0.94 -3.85
N THR A 35 -5.12 -0.10 -4.59
CA THR A 35 -4.62 1.24 -4.93
C THR A 35 -5.42 2.28 -4.16
N VAL A 36 -4.72 3.14 -3.43
CA VAL A 36 -5.31 4.32 -2.78
C VAL A 36 -4.84 5.55 -3.53
N ARG A 37 -5.80 6.32 -4.05
CA ARG A 37 -5.54 7.56 -4.74
C ARG A 37 -6.06 8.71 -3.89
N PHE A 38 -5.18 9.59 -3.49
CA PHE A 38 -5.49 10.77 -2.70
C PHE A 38 -5.53 11.97 -3.65
N ILE A 39 -6.58 12.77 -3.53
CA ILE A 39 -6.78 13.98 -4.33
C ILE A 39 -6.95 15.15 -3.39
N LEU A 40 -6.04 16.12 -3.48
CA LEU A 40 -6.04 17.33 -2.66
C LEU A 40 -6.24 18.57 -3.53
N TYR A 41 -7.15 19.43 -3.15
CA TYR A 41 -7.39 20.74 -3.76
C TYR A 41 -8.13 21.64 -2.77
N THR A 42 -8.34 22.90 -3.12
CA THR A 42 -9.18 23.80 -2.35
C THR A 42 -10.23 24.47 -3.22
N ASN A 43 -11.38 24.77 -2.63
CA ASN A 43 -12.42 25.65 -3.22
C ASN A 43 -12.37 27.04 -2.61
N GLU A 44 -11.51 27.25 -1.60
CA GLU A 44 -11.37 28.54 -0.92
C GLU A 44 -10.36 29.43 -1.66
N ASP A 45 -10.56 30.75 -1.53
CA ASP A 45 -9.60 31.73 -2.03
C ASP A 45 -8.55 32.03 -0.96
N PHE A 46 -7.39 31.40 -1.10
CA PHE A 46 -6.22 31.66 -0.26
C PHE A 46 -5.18 32.57 -0.94
N SER A 47 -5.53 33.29 -1.99
CA SER A 47 -4.57 34.03 -2.83
C SER A 47 -3.67 35.00 -2.06
N THR A 48 -4.12 35.48 -0.91
CA THR A 48 -3.38 36.41 -0.05
C THR A 48 -2.74 35.79 1.17
N ASP A 49 -2.88 34.44 1.35
CA ASP A 49 -2.39 33.77 2.54
C ASP A 49 -1.02 33.08 2.27
N ASP A 50 0.02 33.67 2.85
CA ASP A 50 1.41 33.19 2.75
C ASP A 50 1.78 32.16 3.83
N ASP A 51 0.90 31.86 4.76
CA ASP A 51 1.17 30.84 5.76
C ASP A 51 1.32 29.46 5.13
N THR A 52 1.97 28.59 5.86
CA THR A 52 2.27 27.23 5.39
C THR A 52 1.40 26.19 6.04
N VAL A 53 1.08 25.17 5.27
CA VAL A 53 0.43 23.93 5.71
C VAL A 53 1.23 22.72 5.23
N SER A 54 1.47 21.79 6.13
CA SER A 54 2.08 20.50 5.81
C SER A 54 1.00 19.43 5.75
N PHE A 55 1.00 18.65 4.67
CA PHE A 55 0.09 17.52 4.49
C PHE A 55 0.87 16.21 4.65
N ALA A 56 0.29 15.28 5.40
CA ALA A 56 0.75 13.91 5.49
C ALA A 56 -0.36 12.95 5.06
N LEU A 57 0.05 11.87 4.38
CA LEU A 57 -0.83 10.74 4.10
C LEU A 57 -0.59 9.64 5.12
N THR A 58 -1.65 8.98 5.54
CA THR A 58 -1.54 7.77 6.35
C THR A 58 -2.44 6.67 5.81
N ILE A 59 -1.92 5.43 5.86
CA ILE A 59 -2.66 4.21 5.56
C ILE A 59 -2.39 3.24 6.70
N ARG A 60 -3.46 2.77 7.34
CA ARG A 60 -3.41 1.79 8.43
C ARG A 60 -4.26 0.59 8.06
N ASN A 61 -3.82 -0.61 8.41
CA ASN A 61 -4.63 -1.81 8.29
C ASN A 61 -5.31 -2.16 9.63
N ASN A 62 -6.25 -3.11 9.56
CA ASN A 62 -7.04 -3.56 10.71
C ASN A 62 -7.72 -2.41 11.45
N ALA A 63 -8.24 -1.45 10.70
CA ALA A 63 -8.95 -0.30 11.27
C ALA A 63 -10.06 -0.75 12.22
N GLY A 64 -10.11 -0.11 13.39
CA GLY A 64 -11.10 -0.42 14.43
C GLY A 64 -10.79 -1.65 15.30
N THR A 65 -9.60 -2.24 15.18
CA THR A 65 -9.15 -3.35 16.02
C THR A 65 -7.97 -2.95 16.90
N VAL A 66 -7.70 -3.76 17.93
CA VAL A 66 -6.52 -3.60 18.80
C VAL A 66 -5.20 -3.81 18.05
N ASN A 67 -5.25 -4.45 16.88
CA ASN A 67 -4.12 -4.75 16.02
C ASN A 67 -3.96 -3.75 14.87
N THR A 68 -4.49 -2.53 15.00
CA THR A 68 -4.28 -1.47 13.99
C THR A 68 -2.79 -1.23 13.79
N ARG A 69 -2.35 -1.36 12.53
CA ARG A 69 -0.95 -1.19 12.14
C ARG A 69 -0.82 -0.16 11.03
N THR A 70 0.12 0.75 11.17
CA THR A 70 0.48 1.68 10.10
C THR A 70 1.22 0.93 8.99
N ILE A 71 0.68 0.97 7.77
CA ILE A 71 1.31 0.44 6.57
C ILE A 71 2.15 1.53 5.89
N PHE A 72 1.62 2.75 5.90
CA PHE A 72 2.24 3.88 5.24
C PHE A 72 1.93 5.15 6.03
N ASP A 73 2.96 5.95 6.26
CA ASP A 73 2.85 7.28 6.82
C ASP A 73 3.96 8.14 6.20
N SER A 74 3.60 9.27 5.62
CA SER A 74 4.56 10.14 4.96
C SER A 74 4.04 11.56 4.85
N THR A 75 4.88 12.51 5.23
CA THR A 75 4.66 13.92 4.86
C THR A 75 4.77 14.03 3.35
N LEU A 76 3.70 14.46 2.69
CA LEU A 76 3.67 14.58 1.25
C LEU A 76 4.28 15.86 0.76
N THR A 77 3.86 16.96 1.36
CA THR A 77 4.22 18.28 0.89
C THR A 77 3.94 19.32 1.96
N THR A 78 4.80 20.33 1.99
CA THR A 78 4.52 21.60 2.69
C THR A 78 4.31 22.66 1.63
N ARG A 79 3.22 23.40 1.72
CA ARG A 79 2.86 24.46 0.78
C ARG A 79 2.39 25.70 1.52
N ARG A 80 2.50 26.86 0.87
CA ARG A 80 1.74 28.01 1.35
C ARG A 80 0.28 27.81 0.99
N PHE A 81 -0.62 28.39 1.77
CA PHE A 81 -2.06 28.29 1.49
C PHE A 81 -2.39 28.75 0.07
N LYS A 82 -1.82 29.87 -0.37
CA LYS A 82 -2.02 30.40 -1.73
C LYS A 82 -1.56 29.49 -2.87
N ASP A 83 -0.67 28.51 -2.57
CA ASP A 83 -0.13 27.56 -3.54
C ASP A 83 -0.90 26.22 -3.53
N ILE A 84 -1.96 26.08 -2.71
CA ILE A 84 -2.83 24.92 -2.76
C ILE A 84 -3.63 24.98 -4.07
N PRO A 85 -3.63 23.93 -4.89
CA PRO A 85 -4.27 23.99 -6.19
C PRO A 85 -5.80 24.03 -6.06
N GLY A 86 -6.42 24.74 -6.99
CA GLY A 86 -7.88 24.75 -7.16
C GLY A 86 -8.41 23.45 -7.83
N PRO A 87 -9.73 23.38 -8.04
CA PRO A 87 -10.40 22.21 -8.60
C PRO A 87 -9.93 21.80 -10.00
N SER A 88 -9.37 22.73 -10.78
CA SER A 88 -8.87 22.46 -12.13
C SER A 88 -7.47 21.83 -12.16
N ASN A 89 -6.71 21.95 -11.06
CA ASN A 89 -5.30 21.56 -10.98
C ASN A 89 -5.00 20.70 -9.75
N LYS A 90 -5.89 19.76 -9.43
CA LYS A 90 -5.80 18.91 -8.23
C LYS A 90 -4.46 18.20 -8.11
N LEU A 91 -3.92 18.12 -6.89
CA LEU A 91 -2.80 17.25 -6.58
C LEU A 91 -3.30 15.82 -6.43
N VAL A 92 -2.66 14.90 -7.14
CA VAL A 92 -3.01 13.47 -7.11
C VAL A 92 -1.80 12.68 -6.65
N PHE A 93 -2.00 11.88 -5.60
CA PHE A 93 -0.99 10.95 -5.08
C PHE A 93 -1.56 9.54 -5.09
N GLU A 94 -0.78 8.59 -5.55
CA GLU A 94 -1.21 7.20 -5.63
C GLU A 94 -0.26 6.30 -4.84
N LYS A 95 -0.85 5.41 -4.03
CA LYS A 95 -0.12 4.41 -3.28
C LYS A 95 -0.72 3.04 -3.49
N LYS A 96 0.11 2.08 -3.85
CA LYS A 96 -0.25 0.66 -3.87
C LYS A 96 0.14 0.02 -2.54
N VAL A 97 -0.78 -0.73 -1.98
CA VAL A 97 -0.60 -1.47 -0.71
C VAL A 97 -1.02 -2.92 -0.90
N PRO A 98 -0.47 -3.86 -0.14
CA PRO A 98 -0.90 -5.26 -0.19
C PRO A 98 -2.40 -5.38 0.08
N ASN A 99 -3.08 -6.26 -0.66
CA ASN A 99 -4.45 -6.65 -0.39
C ASN A 99 -4.44 -7.96 0.40
N ASP A 100 -4.28 -7.85 1.70
CA ASP A 100 -4.27 -8.96 2.66
C ASP A 100 -5.66 -9.30 3.23
N GLY A 101 -6.71 -8.72 2.64
CA GLY A 101 -8.09 -8.90 3.12
C GLY A 101 -8.46 -8.00 4.30
N SER A 102 -7.55 -7.16 4.79
CA SER A 102 -7.86 -6.24 5.88
C SER A 102 -8.64 -5.00 5.42
N ILE A 103 -9.40 -4.42 6.34
CA ILE A 103 -10.00 -3.09 6.16
C ILE A 103 -8.90 -2.07 6.39
N LEU A 104 -8.74 -1.15 5.43
CA LEU A 104 -7.79 -0.05 5.57
C LEU A 104 -8.50 1.20 6.08
N LEU A 105 -7.78 1.97 6.92
CA LEU A 105 -8.08 3.35 7.23
C LEU A 105 -7.10 4.22 6.44
N VAL A 106 -7.63 5.11 5.62
CA VAL A 106 -6.83 6.02 4.80
C VAL A 106 -7.17 7.46 5.14
N GLY A 107 -6.20 8.34 5.11
CA GLY A 107 -6.49 9.71 5.46
C GLY A 107 -5.39 10.70 5.17
N PHE A 108 -5.79 11.98 5.25
CA PHE A 108 -4.92 13.13 5.35
C PHE A 108 -4.82 13.60 6.80
N ILE A 109 -3.62 13.98 7.18
CA ILE A 109 -3.33 14.79 8.36
C ILE A 109 -2.70 16.07 7.84
N TYR A 110 -3.15 17.22 8.32
CA TYR A 110 -2.55 18.50 7.98
C TYR A 110 -2.19 19.25 9.24
N THR A 111 -1.08 19.98 9.18
CA THR A 111 -0.56 20.80 10.27
C THR A 111 -0.27 22.20 9.74
N SER A 112 -0.83 23.21 10.38
CA SER A 112 -0.60 24.61 10.10
C SER A 112 -0.41 25.38 11.40
N ARG A 113 -0.15 26.70 11.33
CA ARG A 113 -0.13 27.56 12.50
C ARG A 113 -1.46 27.59 13.28
N PHE A 114 -2.56 27.26 12.62
CA PHE A 114 -3.89 27.22 13.22
C PHE A 114 -4.19 25.91 13.96
N GLY A 115 -3.33 24.91 13.83
CA GLY A 115 -3.47 23.63 14.49
C GLY A 115 -3.30 22.42 13.57
N ILE A 116 -3.72 21.29 14.09
CA ILE A 116 -3.68 20.00 13.38
C ILE A 116 -5.10 19.57 13.09
N GLY A 117 -5.35 19.21 11.84
CA GLY A 117 -6.60 18.60 11.44
C GLY A 117 -6.38 17.28 10.71
N SER A 118 -7.43 16.48 10.62
CA SER A 118 -7.36 15.22 9.91
C SER A 118 -8.70 14.84 9.28
N ARG A 119 -8.61 14.08 8.20
CA ARG A 119 -9.74 13.47 7.52
C ARG A 119 -9.42 12.02 7.19
N PHE A 120 -10.31 11.11 7.57
CA PHE A 120 -10.13 9.68 7.34
C PHE A 120 -11.35 9.08 6.65
N ASP A 121 -11.09 8.00 5.91
CA ASP A 121 -12.10 7.14 5.31
C ASP A 121 -11.63 5.69 5.33
N THR A 122 -12.54 4.76 5.14
CA THR A 122 -12.26 3.32 5.13
C THR A 122 -12.25 2.76 3.72
N VAL A 123 -11.40 1.74 3.52
CA VAL A 123 -11.35 0.94 2.30
C VAL A 123 -11.76 -0.47 2.66
N SER A 124 -12.85 -0.94 2.11
CA SER A 124 -13.37 -2.28 2.38
C SER A 124 -12.46 -3.37 1.80
N THR A 125 -12.64 -4.61 2.29
CA THR A 125 -11.84 -5.77 1.85
C THR A 125 -11.93 -6.03 0.35
N ASN A 126 -13.10 -5.79 -0.25
CA ASN A 126 -13.38 -6.07 -1.67
C ASN A 126 -13.04 -4.90 -2.61
N GLU A 127 -12.75 -3.73 -2.06
CA GLU A 127 -12.44 -2.53 -2.84
C GLU A 127 -11.01 -2.58 -3.32
N LYS A 128 -10.81 -2.58 -4.64
CA LYS A 128 -9.48 -2.63 -5.26
C LYS A 128 -8.85 -1.26 -5.44
N VAL A 129 -9.69 -0.24 -5.61
CA VAL A 129 -9.26 1.14 -5.83
C VAL A 129 -10.12 2.04 -4.95
N LYS A 130 -9.48 2.81 -4.09
CA LYS A 130 -10.12 3.86 -3.30
C LYS A 130 -9.66 5.21 -3.81
N ILE A 131 -10.61 6.07 -4.11
CA ILE A 131 -10.36 7.49 -4.36
C ILE A 131 -10.76 8.25 -3.10
N PHE A 132 -9.79 8.87 -2.47
CA PHE A 132 -10.00 9.71 -1.30
C PHE A 132 -9.77 11.16 -1.69
N GLU A 133 -10.85 11.88 -1.91
CA GLU A 133 -10.84 13.26 -2.35
C GLU A 133 -11.04 14.17 -1.15
N TYR A 134 -10.15 15.14 -0.99
CA TYR A 134 -10.18 16.08 0.11
C TYR A 134 -10.14 17.53 -0.39
N PRO A 135 -11.29 18.23 -0.42
CA PRO A 135 -11.32 19.68 -0.60
C PRO A 135 -10.88 20.35 0.70
N PHE A 136 -9.67 20.89 0.71
CA PHE A 136 -9.12 21.60 1.86
C PHE A 136 -9.87 22.93 2.05
N ARG A 137 -10.22 23.22 3.32
CA ARG A 137 -10.99 24.41 3.71
C ARG A 137 -10.36 25.12 4.89
#